data_14ac111145a337929be4d9ea4f95e4b5
#
_entry.id   14ac111145a337929be4d9ea4f95e4b5
#
_cell.length_a   1.000
_cell.length_b   1.000
_cell.length_c   1.000
_cell.angle_alpha   90.00
_cell.angle_beta   90.00
_cell.angle_gamma   90.00
#
_symmetry.space_group_name_H-M   'P 1'
#
loop_
_entity.id
_entity.type
_entity.pdbx_description
1 polymer ?
#
loop_
_entity_poly.entity_id
_entity_poly.type
_entity_poly.pdbx_seq_one_letter_code
_entity_poly.pdbx_strand_id
1 'polypeptide(L)'
;MLNLGILISGRGSNMESILKAIKKKKIPINAAVVISNKHDAKGLKIAEKLGITTEIIESKGFKGTREQYDKKIISILTKHGVTPKNGLVCLAGFMRIISPEFVKKYKNRIINIHPALLPSFPGLDSQKQALEYGVKYSGCSVHFVDAGMDTGPIIIQAIVKIKENDTEESLSKRILKEEHRIYPEAVNLIARNKVKVSGRRTIIS
;
A
#
# COMPACT_ATOMS: atom_id res chain seq x y z
N MET A 1 -16.34 -12.77 -3.51
CA MET A 1 -15.68 -11.48 -3.87
C MET A 1 -14.75 -11.12 -2.73
N LEU A 2 -13.54 -10.62 -3.02
CA LEU A 2 -12.64 -10.11 -1.98
C LEU A 2 -13.13 -8.75 -1.45
N ASN A 3 -12.89 -8.49 -0.15
CA ASN A 3 -13.09 -7.20 0.48
C ASN A 3 -11.74 -6.49 0.67
N LEU A 4 -11.68 -5.22 0.35
CA LEU A 4 -10.49 -4.39 0.41
C LEU A 4 -10.55 -3.44 1.60
N GLY A 5 -9.55 -3.48 2.47
CA GLY A 5 -9.25 -2.46 3.45
C GLY A 5 -8.02 -1.66 3.00
N ILE A 6 -8.07 -0.34 3.10
CA ILE A 6 -6.93 0.51 2.74
C ILE A 6 -6.49 1.31 3.96
N LEU A 7 -5.21 1.24 4.30
CA LEU A 7 -4.61 2.00 5.39
C LEU A 7 -3.85 3.21 4.82
N ILE A 8 -4.10 4.39 5.38
CA ILE A 8 -3.49 5.66 4.96
C ILE A 8 -3.00 6.48 6.15
N SER A 9 -2.09 7.43 5.90
CA SER A 9 -1.64 8.41 6.91
C SER A 9 -1.69 9.87 6.41
N GLY A 10 -2.08 10.12 5.16
CA GLY A 10 -1.96 11.48 4.59
C GLY A 10 -2.81 11.73 3.36
N ARG A 11 -2.16 12.14 2.25
CA ARG A 11 -2.82 12.60 1.01
C ARG A 11 -3.80 11.61 0.39
N GLY A 12 -3.48 10.31 0.45
CA GLY A 12 -4.36 9.25 -0.06
C GLY A 12 -4.40 9.12 -1.59
N SER A 13 -3.42 9.64 -2.33
CA SER A 13 -3.44 9.61 -3.79
C SER A 13 -3.37 8.20 -4.39
N ASN A 14 -2.59 7.30 -3.78
CA ASN A 14 -2.55 5.89 -4.16
C ASN A 14 -3.87 5.17 -3.87
N MET A 15 -4.48 5.44 -2.69
CA MET A 15 -5.82 4.98 -2.36
C MET A 15 -6.85 5.46 -3.40
N GLU A 16 -6.81 6.74 -3.76
CA GLU A 16 -7.72 7.33 -4.74
C GLU A 16 -7.61 6.64 -6.11
N SER A 17 -6.40 6.33 -6.56
CA SER A 17 -6.17 5.60 -7.83
C SER A 17 -6.83 4.22 -7.84
N ILE A 18 -6.70 3.47 -6.73
CA ILE A 18 -7.33 2.16 -6.54
C ILE A 18 -8.86 2.31 -6.54
N LEU A 19 -9.40 3.21 -5.72
CA LEU A 19 -10.85 3.40 -5.59
C LEU A 19 -11.50 3.85 -6.90
N LYS A 20 -10.86 4.74 -7.67
CA LYS A 20 -11.33 5.14 -9.00
C LYS A 20 -11.34 3.96 -9.98
N ALA A 21 -10.35 3.07 -9.92
CA ALA A 21 -10.32 1.87 -10.77
C ALA A 21 -11.43 0.88 -10.39
N ILE A 22 -11.74 0.71 -9.12
CA ILE A 22 -12.86 -0.11 -8.62
C ILE A 22 -14.19 0.49 -9.11
N LYS A 23 -14.41 1.80 -8.90
CA LYS A 23 -15.64 2.49 -9.32
C LYS A 23 -15.91 2.37 -10.83
N LYS A 24 -14.85 2.36 -11.64
CA LYS A 24 -14.94 2.10 -13.09
C LYS A 24 -15.13 0.62 -13.44
N LYS A 25 -15.42 -0.25 -12.45
CA LYS A 25 -15.60 -1.70 -12.60
C LYS A 25 -14.42 -2.42 -13.27
N LYS A 26 -13.22 -1.85 -13.19
CA LYS A 26 -12.00 -2.46 -13.73
C LYS A 26 -11.42 -3.54 -12.79
N ILE A 27 -11.73 -3.46 -11.49
CA ILE A 27 -11.23 -4.39 -10.46
C ILE A 27 -12.42 -5.07 -9.78
N PRO A 28 -12.52 -6.41 -9.79
CA PRO A 28 -13.63 -7.16 -9.19
C PRO A 28 -13.42 -7.37 -7.68
N ILE A 29 -13.35 -6.26 -6.91
CA ILE A 29 -13.16 -6.25 -5.47
C ILE A 29 -14.12 -5.24 -4.83
N ASN A 30 -14.57 -5.51 -3.61
CA ASN A 30 -15.37 -4.57 -2.83
C ASN A 30 -14.47 -3.69 -1.95
N ALA A 31 -14.48 -2.39 -2.16
CA ALA A 31 -13.80 -1.44 -1.26
C ALA A 31 -14.64 -1.27 0.01
N ALA A 32 -14.25 -1.94 1.10
CA ALA A 32 -15.04 -2.05 2.30
C ALA A 32 -14.78 -0.90 3.29
N VAL A 33 -13.52 -0.50 3.49
CA VAL A 33 -13.15 0.52 4.46
C VAL A 33 -11.80 1.17 4.14
N VAL A 34 -11.69 2.45 4.42
CA VAL A 34 -10.43 3.19 4.50
C VAL A 34 -10.16 3.55 5.96
N ILE A 35 -9.01 3.18 6.49
CA ILE A 35 -8.62 3.44 7.86
C ILE A 35 -7.43 4.41 7.87
N SER A 36 -7.53 5.48 8.65
CA SER A 36 -6.41 6.41 8.85
C SER A 36 -5.92 6.38 10.30
N ASN A 37 -4.61 6.55 10.47
CA ASN A 37 -4.00 6.78 11.78
C ASN A 37 -3.90 8.27 12.16
N LYS A 38 -4.50 9.14 11.35
CA LYS A 38 -4.57 10.59 11.56
C LYS A 38 -5.94 11.10 11.17
N HIS A 39 -6.57 11.91 12.05
CA HIS A 39 -7.88 12.51 11.79
C HIS A 39 -7.85 13.56 10.68
N ASP A 40 -6.72 14.23 10.49
CA ASP A 40 -6.51 15.29 9.49
C ASP A 40 -6.04 14.78 8.11
N ALA A 41 -5.98 13.47 7.93
CA ALA A 41 -5.56 12.87 6.66
C ALA A 41 -6.53 13.26 5.53
N LYS A 42 -6.01 14.00 4.54
CA LYS A 42 -6.80 14.46 3.37
C LYS A 42 -7.45 13.31 2.59
N GLY A 43 -6.85 12.13 2.64
CA GLY A 43 -7.38 10.91 2.02
C GLY A 43 -8.75 10.49 2.55
N LEU A 44 -9.08 10.77 3.82
CA LEU A 44 -10.40 10.47 4.39
C LEU A 44 -11.52 11.16 3.60
N LYS A 45 -11.39 12.48 3.37
CA LYS A 45 -12.38 13.25 2.57
C LYS A 45 -12.50 12.75 1.13
N ILE A 46 -11.41 12.23 0.55
CA ILE A 46 -11.43 11.63 -0.79
C ILE A 46 -12.22 10.32 -0.78
N ALA A 47 -11.99 9.45 0.21
CA ALA A 47 -12.71 8.19 0.36
C ALA A 47 -14.21 8.41 0.56
N GLU A 48 -14.60 9.35 1.43
CA GLU A 48 -16.01 9.73 1.69
C GLU A 48 -16.70 10.23 0.41
N LYS A 49 -16.05 11.11 -0.37
CA LYS A 49 -16.56 11.59 -1.67
C LYS A 49 -16.76 10.47 -2.68
N LEU A 50 -15.99 9.38 -2.56
CA LEU A 50 -16.15 8.20 -3.39
C LEU A 50 -17.17 7.19 -2.85
N GLY A 51 -17.80 7.49 -1.70
CA GLY A 51 -18.82 6.66 -1.06
C GLY A 51 -18.25 5.48 -0.26
N ILE A 52 -16.98 5.57 0.17
CA ILE A 52 -16.33 4.52 0.94
C ILE A 52 -16.34 4.88 2.42
N THR A 53 -16.70 3.91 3.27
CA THR A 53 -16.67 4.06 4.73
C THR A 53 -15.26 4.37 5.21
N THR A 54 -15.14 5.36 6.11
CA THR A 54 -13.87 5.75 6.73
C THR A 54 -13.89 5.47 8.22
N GLU A 55 -12.75 5.06 8.75
CA GLU A 55 -12.54 4.86 10.20
C GLU A 55 -11.21 5.50 10.61
N ILE A 56 -11.14 5.99 11.84
CA ILE A 56 -9.95 6.65 12.37
C ILE A 56 -9.48 5.92 13.62
N ILE A 57 -8.20 5.56 13.65
CA ILE A 57 -7.53 5.08 14.85
C ILE A 57 -6.35 6.01 15.09
N GLU A 58 -6.55 7.06 15.86
CA GLU A 58 -5.50 8.04 16.10
C GLU A 58 -4.25 7.40 16.71
N SER A 59 -3.09 7.62 16.09
CA SER A 59 -1.83 7.07 16.57
C SER A 59 -1.05 8.03 17.45
N LYS A 60 -1.28 9.33 17.32
CA LYS A 60 -0.68 10.35 18.16
C LYS A 60 -1.26 10.22 19.57
N GLY A 61 -0.40 10.07 20.58
CA GLY A 61 -0.84 9.91 21.96
C GLY A 61 -1.34 8.49 22.32
N PHE A 62 -1.29 7.54 21.41
CA PHE A 62 -1.64 6.15 21.73
C PHE A 62 -0.62 5.55 22.71
N LYS A 63 -1.07 5.17 23.91
CA LYS A 63 -0.23 4.68 25.02
C LYS A 63 0.00 3.16 25.02
N GLY A 64 -0.46 2.44 24.00
CA GLY A 64 -0.31 0.99 23.90
C GLY A 64 0.89 0.55 23.05
N THR A 65 1.13 -0.76 23.01
CA THR A 65 2.13 -1.37 22.12
C THR A 65 1.67 -1.34 20.65
N ARG A 66 2.59 -1.64 19.74
CA ARG A 66 2.27 -1.81 18.31
C ARG A 66 1.20 -2.87 18.09
N GLU A 67 1.32 -4.00 18.78
CA GLU A 67 0.39 -5.12 18.72
C GLU A 67 -1.01 -4.73 19.19
N GLN A 68 -1.11 -3.95 20.26
CA GLN A 68 -2.39 -3.43 20.76
C GLN A 68 -3.05 -2.46 19.78
N TYR A 69 -2.24 -1.62 19.12
CA TYR A 69 -2.73 -0.74 18.07
C TYR A 69 -3.24 -1.52 16.87
N ASP A 70 -2.47 -2.50 16.40
CA ASP A 70 -2.79 -3.33 15.27
C ASP A 70 -4.01 -4.22 15.52
N LYS A 71 -4.24 -4.67 16.76
CA LYS A 71 -5.50 -5.35 17.16
C LYS A 71 -6.73 -4.49 16.90
N LYS A 72 -6.63 -3.16 17.12
CA LYS A 72 -7.73 -2.24 16.77
C LYS A 72 -7.95 -2.17 15.26
N ILE A 73 -6.88 -2.06 14.47
CA ILE A 73 -6.98 -2.10 13.00
C ILE A 73 -7.66 -3.41 12.55
N ILE A 74 -7.19 -4.54 13.05
CA ILE A 74 -7.74 -5.87 12.72
C ILE A 74 -9.22 -5.97 13.10
N SER A 75 -9.61 -5.42 14.24
CA SER A 75 -11.01 -5.41 14.67
C SER A 75 -11.90 -4.64 13.69
N ILE A 76 -11.47 -3.44 13.28
CA ILE A 76 -12.17 -2.63 12.28
C ILE A 76 -12.22 -3.35 10.92
N LEU A 77 -11.09 -3.87 10.44
CA LEU A 77 -11.05 -4.65 9.20
C LEU A 77 -12.07 -5.79 9.22
N THR A 78 -12.11 -6.55 10.32
CA THR A 78 -13.03 -7.67 10.51
C THR A 78 -14.50 -7.21 10.55
N LYS A 79 -14.81 -6.12 11.27
CA LYS A 79 -16.14 -5.48 11.31
C LYS A 79 -16.66 -5.16 9.91
N HIS A 80 -15.76 -4.70 9.03
CA HIS A 80 -16.09 -4.38 7.63
C HIS A 80 -15.89 -5.57 6.67
N GLY A 81 -15.81 -6.79 7.16
CA GLY A 81 -15.72 -8.00 6.35
C GLY A 81 -14.36 -8.24 5.67
N VAL A 82 -13.33 -7.44 6.01
CA VAL A 82 -11.95 -7.66 5.51
C VAL A 82 -11.26 -8.63 6.46
N THR A 83 -11.39 -9.93 6.19
CA THR A 83 -10.87 -11.00 7.03
C THR A 83 -9.66 -11.70 6.37
N PRO A 84 -8.85 -12.46 7.11
CA PRO A 84 -7.76 -13.23 6.53
C PRO A 84 -8.18 -14.18 5.39
N LYS A 85 -9.44 -14.65 5.40
CA LYS A 85 -9.97 -15.57 4.40
C LYS A 85 -10.35 -14.88 3.09
N ASN A 86 -10.97 -13.72 3.17
CA ASN A 86 -11.57 -13.03 2.01
C ASN A 86 -11.15 -11.55 1.89
N GLY A 87 -10.16 -11.10 2.67
CA GLY A 87 -9.70 -9.73 2.70
C GLY A 87 -8.40 -9.53 1.93
N LEU A 88 -8.20 -8.30 1.43
CA LEU A 88 -6.94 -7.75 1.00
C LEU A 88 -6.73 -6.42 1.73
N VAL A 89 -5.53 -6.19 2.28
CA VAL A 89 -5.16 -4.95 2.94
C VAL A 89 -4.12 -4.24 2.09
N CYS A 90 -4.38 -2.98 1.72
CA CYS A 90 -3.43 -2.13 1.02
C CYS A 90 -2.85 -1.06 1.95
N LEU A 91 -1.53 -1.01 2.06
CA LEU A 91 -0.83 0.10 2.71
C LEU A 91 -0.58 1.19 1.67
N ALA A 92 -1.36 2.25 1.68
CA ALA A 92 -1.29 3.34 0.69
C ALA A 92 -0.73 4.62 1.31
N GLY A 93 0.55 4.61 1.63
CA GLY A 93 1.19 5.68 2.39
C GLY A 93 0.84 5.64 3.87
N PHE A 94 0.78 4.45 4.44
CA PHE A 94 0.58 4.23 5.87
C PHE A 94 1.92 4.30 6.61
N MET A 95 2.13 5.37 7.37
CA MET A 95 3.42 5.70 8.01
C MET A 95 3.60 5.04 9.38
N ARG A 96 3.22 3.78 9.51
CA ARG A 96 3.47 2.94 10.68
C ARG A 96 3.92 1.56 10.25
N ILE A 97 4.88 1.02 10.99
CA ILE A 97 5.29 -0.38 10.83
C ILE A 97 4.22 -1.25 11.51
N ILE A 98 3.65 -2.19 10.78
CA ILE A 98 2.69 -3.16 11.32
C ILE A 98 3.42 -4.28 12.08
N SER A 99 2.72 -4.91 13.03
CA SER A 99 3.30 -5.95 13.89
C SER A 99 3.46 -7.28 13.15
N PRO A 100 4.41 -8.13 13.58
CA PRO A 100 4.54 -9.48 13.06
C PRO A 100 3.26 -10.32 13.18
N GLU A 101 2.47 -10.12 14.25
CA GLU A 101 1.18 -10.78 14.45
C GLU A 101 0.17 -10.40 13.37
N PHE A 102 0.11 -9.10 12.99
CA PHE A 102 -0.77 -8.66 11.92
C PHE A 102 -0.34 -9.29 10.59
N VAL A 103 0.96 -9.26 10.28
CA VAL A 103 1.52 -9.89 9.08
C VAL A 103 1.21 -11.39 9.04
N LYS A 104 1.44 -12.10 10.14
CA LYS A 104 1.15 -13.53 10.26
C LYS A 104 -0.33 -13.83 10.04
N LYS A 105 -1.23 -13.03 10.65
CA LYS A 105 -2.68 -13.20 10.53
C LYS A 105 -3.17 -12.99 9.12
N TYR A 106 -2.63 -12.00 8.39
CA TYR A 106 -2.99 -11.66 7.02
C TYR A 106 -1.90 -12.07 6.02
N LYS A 107 -1.27 -13.23 6.25
CA LYS A 107 -0.19 -13.73 5.38
C LYS A 107 -0.61 -13.74 3.90
N ASN A 108 0.21 -13.11 3.04
CA ASN A 108 -0.05 -12.93 1.61
C ASN A 108 -1.40 -12.20 1.31
N ARG A 109 -1.85 -11.36 2.24
CA ARG A 109 -3.06 -10.55 2.14
C ARG A 109 -2.83 -9.07 2.47
N ILE A 110 -1.59 -8.68 2.72
CA ILE A 110 -1.18 -7.29 2.88
C ILE A 110 -0.23 -6.95 1.76
N ILE A 111 -0.48 -5.87 1.04
CA ILE A 111 0.42 -5.35 0.03
C ILE A 111 0.77 -3.88 0.31
N ASN A 112 1.96 -3.49 -0.09
CA ASN A 112 2.46 -2.13 0.02
C ASN A 112 2.95 -1.63 -1.33
N ILE A 113 2.93 -0.31 -1.53
CA ILE A 113 3.62 0.38 -2.62
C ILE A 113 4.82 1.12 -2.04
N HIS A 114 6.00 0.85 -2.58
CA HIS A 114 7.25 1.47 -2.16
C HIS A 114 7.87 2.24 -3.33
N PRO A 115 8.29 3.51 -3.15
CA PRO A 115 8.76 4.37 -4.23
C PRO A 115 10.23 4.15 -4.63
N ALA A 116 10.65 2.88 -4.73
CA ALA A 116 11.93 2.45 -5.29
C ALA A 116 11.83 1.08 -5.96
N LEU A 117 12.86 0.72 -6.72
CA LEU A 117 13.01 -0.62 -7.30
C LEU A 117 13.61 -1.56 -6.26
N LEU A 118 12.76 -2.16 -5.43
CA LEU A 118 13.21 -3.13 -4.42
C LEU A 118 14.03 -4.26 -5.06
N PRO A 119 15.11 -4.71 -4.41
CA PRO A 119 15.51 -4.48 -3.01
C PRO A 119 16.32 -3.20 -2.78
N SER A 120 16.51 -2.34 -3.77
CA SER A 120 17.23 -1.08 -3.61
C SER A 120 16.41 -0.05 -2.83
N PHE A 121 17.10 0.71 -1.97
CA PHE A 121 16.56 1.85 -1.23
C PHE A 121 15.29 1.56 -0.42
N PRO A 122 15.29 0.56 0.48
CA PRO A 122 14.17 0.28 1.37
C PRO A 122 14.01 1.39 2.42
N GLY A 123 12.84 1.48 3.05
CA GLY A 123 12.56 2.42 4.13
C GLY A 123 12.17 3.81 3.63
N LEU A 124 12.54 4.85 4.39
CA LEU A 124 12.16 6.23 4.12
C LEU A 124 13.09 6.91 3.12
N ASP A 125 12.61 8.01 2.51
CA ASP A 125 13.38 8.92 1.66
C ASP A 125 14.09 8.24 0.47
N SER A 126 13.50 7.19 -0.08
CA SER A 126 14.08 6.37 -1.14
C SER A 126 14.44 7.14 -2.41
N GLN A 127 13.70 8.22 -2.74
CA GLN A 127 14.05 9.10 -3.87
C GLN A 127 15.33 9.88 -3.60
N LYS A 128 15.48 10.41 -2.38
CA LYS A 128 16.69 11.09 -1.94
C LYS A 128 17.88 10.14 -1.97
N GLN A 129 17.73 8.93 -1.39
CA GLN A 129 18.75 7.89 -1.42
C GLN A 129 19.19 7.56 -2.86
N ALA A 130 18.24 7.41 -3.79
CA ALA A 130 18.52 7.11 -5.19
C ALA A 130 19.32 8.23 -5.89
N LEU A 131 18.97 9.50 -5.63
CA LEU A 131 19.69 10.66 -6.18
C LEU A 131 21.11 10.78 -5.60
N GLU A 132 21.27 10.66 -4.29
CA GLU A 132 22.57 10.72 -3.60
C GLU A 132 23.50 9.58 -4.01
N TYR A 133 22.95 8.40 -4.24
CA TYR A 133 23.72 7.23 -4.71
C TYR A 133 24.16 7.37 -6.18
N GLY A 134 23.49 8.21 -6.96
CA GLY A 134 23.82 8.46 -8.36
C GLY A 134 23.34 7.38 -9.34
N VAL A 135 22.32 6.58 -9.00
CA VAL A 135 21.75 5.58 -9.93
C VAL A 135 21.09 6.26 -11.12
N LYS A 136 21.03 5.57 -12.25
CA LYS A 136 20.42 6.09 -13.49
C LYS A 136 18.94 5.78 -13.60
N TYR A 137 18.44 4.82 -12.82
CA TYR A 137 17.05 4.39 -12.79
C TYR A 137 16.60 4.22 -11.36
N SER A 138 15.39 4.66 -11.06
CA SER A 138 14.60 4.37 -9.88
C SER A 138 13.22 3.86 -10.32
N GLY A 139 12.22 3.93 -9.46
CA GLY A 139 10.87 3.47 -9.81
C GLY A 139 10.02 3.24 -8.59
N CYS A 140 9.10 2.29 -8.73
CA CYS A 140 8.27 1.85 -7.61
C CYS A 140 8.01 0.33 -7.67
N SER A 141 7.72 -0.23 -6.51
CA SER A 141 7.46 -1.67 -6.34
C SER A 141 6.18 -1.89 -5.54
N VAL A 142 5.26 -2.71 -6.07
CA VAL A 142 4.18 -3.29 -5.27
C VAL A 142 4.63 -4.66 -4.80
N HIS A 143 4.58 -4.91 -3.50
CA HIS A 143 5.04 -6.16 -2.90
C HIS A 143 4.09 -6.63 -1.80
N PHE A 144 4.11 -7.91 -1.49
CA PHE A 144 3.51 -8.41 -0.27
C PHE A 144 4.31 -7.94 0.93
N VAL A 145 3.63 -7.68 2.04
CA VAL A 145 4.29 -7.31 3.30
C VAL A 145 4.61 -8.56 4.09
N ASP A 146 5.88 -8.66 4.51
CA ASP A 146 6.38 -9.66 5.44
C ASP A 146 6.88 -9.02 6.74
N ALA A 147 7.61 -9.76 7.57
CA ALA A 147 8.10 -9.26 8.85
C ALA A 147 9.29 -8.28 8.74
N GLY A 148 9.94 -8.21 7.59
CA GLY A 148 11.03 -7.27 7.31
C GLY A 148 10.53 -5.94 6.77
N MET A 149 11.44 -4.97 6.64
CA MET A 149 11.14 -3.69 6.04
C MET A 149 11.30 -3.78 4.52
N ASP A 150 10.19 -3.71 3.80
CA ASP A 150 10.12 -3.75 2.33
C ASP A 150 10.79 -4.98 1.70
N THR A 151 10.79 -6.12 2.43
CA THR A 151 11.50 -7.36 2.03
C THR A 151 10.60 -8.42 1.42
N GLY A 152 9.29 -8.24 1.40
CA GLY A 152 8.35 -9.25 0.93
C GLY A 152 8.36 -9.48 -0.58
N PRO A 153 7.71 -10.56 -1.07
CA PRO A 153 7.67 -10.92 -2.49
C PRO A 153 7.10 -9.80 -3.37
N ILE A 154 7.84 -9.43 -4.41
CA ILE A 154 7.47 -8.36 -5.34
C ILE A 154 6.41 -8.87 -6.31
N ILE A 155 5.36 -8.06 -6.55
CA ILE A 155 4.26 -8.37 -7.47
C ILE A 155 4.49 -7.68 -8.81
N ILE A 156 4.68 -6.36 -8.81
CA ILE A 156 4.91 -5.54 -10.00
C ILE A 156 5.94 -4.46 -9.66
N GLN A 157 6.76 -4.12 -10.65
CA GLN A 157 7.66 -2.97 -10.60
C GLN A 157 7.47 -2.09 -11.82
N ALA A 158 7.71 -0.79 -11.65
CA ALA A 158 7.78 0.17 -12.76
C ALA A 158 9.07 0.97 -12.66
N ILE A 159 9.75 1.10 -13.80
CA ILE A 159 11.04 1.78 -13.92
C ILE A 159 10.82 3.24 -14.28
N VAL A 160 11.55 4.13 -13.61
CA VAL A 160 11.59 5.57 -13.89
C VAL A 160 13.04 5.99 -14.09
N LYS A 161 13.36 6.55 -15.27
CA LYS A 161 14.69 7.10 -15.54
C LYS A 161 14.95 8.35 -14.71
N ILE A 162 16.11 8.44 -14.07
CA ILE A 162 16.58 9.64 -13.38
C ILE A 162 17.26 10.56 -14.43
N LYS A 163 16.88 11.82 -14.42
CA LYS A 163 17.46 12.87 -15.27
C LYS A 163 18.57 13.60 -14.53
N GLU A 164 19.53 14.17 -15.25
CA GLU A 164 20.68 14.85 -14.65
C GLU A 164 20.29 16.01 -13.70
N ASN A 165 19.21 16.72 -14.01
CA ASN A 165 18.73 17.86 -13.21
C ASN A 165 17.56 17.51 -12.29
N ASP A 166 17.37 16.22 -11.93
CA ASP A 166 16.28 15.85 -11.05
C ASP A 166 16.51 16.33 -9.62
N THR A 167 15.46 16.89 -9.08
CA THR A 167 15.28 17.07 -7.64
C THR A 167 14.46 15.90 -7.09
N GLU A 168 14.48 15.73 -5.77
CA GLU A 168 13.63 14.76 -5.10
C GLU A 168 12.15 14.94 -5.48
N GLU A 169 11.68 16.17 -5.56
CA GLU A 169 10.31 16.51 -5.93
C GLU A 169 9.98 16.09 -7.38
N SER A 170 10.86 16.38 -8.34
CA SER A 170 10.64 16.06 -9.75
C SER A 170 10.65 14.56 -10.00
N LEU A 171 11.55 13.82 -9.35
CA LEU A 171 11.63 12.37 -9.39
C LEU A 171 10.38 11.75 -8.74
N SER A 172 10.00 12.22 -7.53
CA SER A 172 8.81 11.75 -6.81
C SER A 172 7.53 11.91 -7.63
N LYS A 173 7.35 13.03 -8.34
CA LYS A 173 6.19 13.25 -9.22
C LYS A 173 6.10 12.20 -10.33
N ARG A 174 7.23 11.81 -10.94
CA ARG A 174 7.25 10.77 -11.99
C ARG A 174 7.02 9.38 -11.42
N ILE A 175 7.64 9.07 -10.29
CA ILE A 175 7.42 7.78 -9.59
C ILE A 175 5.95 7.66 -9.18
N LEU A 176 5.35 8.71 -8.59
CA LEU A 176 3.95 8.71 -8.18
C LEU A 176 2.99 8.41 -9.34
N LYS A 177 3.30 8.87 -10.55
CA LYS A 177 2.51 8.56 -11.75
C LYS A 177 2.51 7.05 -12.03
N GLU A 178 3.66 6.40 -11.89
CA GLU A 178 3.77 4.96 -12.06
C GLU A 178 3.12 4.19 -10.90
N GLU A 179 3.22 4.67 -9.66
CA GLU A 179 2.51 4.09 -8.52
C GLU A 179 0.99 4.06 -8.77
N HIS A 180 0.42 5.16 -9.26
CA HIS A 180 -1.01 5.24 -9.59
C HIS A 180 -1.42 4.29 -10.72
N ARG A 181 -0.48 3.83 -11.55
CA ARG A 181 -0.70 2.84 -12.60
C ARG A 181 -0.61 1.41 -12.06
N ILE A 182 0.53 1.08 -11.40
CA ILE A 182 0.81 -0.32 -11.03
C ILE A 182 0.09 -0.79 -9.76
N TYR A 183 -0.29 0.12 -8.84
CA TYR A 183 -0.94 -0.31 -7.60
C TYR A 183 -2.36 -0.83 -7.86
N PRO A 184 -3.24 -0.13 -8.61
CA PRO A 184 -4.52 -0.70 -9.06
C PRO A 184 -4.36 -1.99 -9.87
N GLU A 185 -3.30 -2.10 -10.70
CA GLU A 185 -3.00 -3.30 -11.47
C GLU A 185 -2.70 -4.50 -10.56
N ALA A 186 -1.84 -4.32 -9.55
CA ALA A 186 -1.54 -5.37 -8.57
C ALA A 186 -2.79 -5.82 -7.79
N VAL A 187 -3.65 -4.87 -7.37
CA VAL A 187 -4.93 -5.17 -6.72
C VAL A 187 -5.83 -5.99 -7.65
N ASN A 188 -5.89 -5.63 -8.94
CA ASN A 188 -6.68 -6.37 -9.93
C ASN A 188 -6.18 -7.81 -10.14
N LEU A 189 -4.87 -8.00 -10.25
CA LEU A 189 -4.26 -9.33 -10.39
C LEU A 189 -4.61 -10.23 -9.18
N ILE A 190 -4.51 -9.68 -7.97
CA ILE A 190 -4.87 -10.43 -6.75
C ILE A 190 -6.38 -10.71 -6.71
N ALA A 191 -7.22 -9.72 -7.02
CA ALA A 191 -8.67 -9.88 -7.03
C ALA A 191 -9.15 -10.98 -8.01
N ARG A 192 -8.39 -11.19 -9.09
CA ARG A 192 -8.64 -12.24 -10.09
C ARG A 192 -7.91 -13.55 -9.80
N ASN A 193 -7.28 -13.70 -8.62
CA ASN A 193 -6.47 -14.89 -8.24
C ASN A 193 -5.32 -15.19 -9.22
N LYS A 194 -4.78 -14.18 -9.89
CA LYS A 194 -3.69 -14.30 -10.86
C LYS A 194 -2.28 -14.23 -10.25
N VAL A 195 -2.17 -14.09 -8.93
CA VAL A 195 -0.87 -13.98 -8.24
C VAL A 195 -0.71 -15.16 -7.30
N LYS A 196 0.32 -15.97 -7.52
CA LYS A 196 0.74 -17.05 -6.63
C LYS A 196 2.13 -16.74 -6.05
N VAL A 197 2.26 -16.82 -4.74
CA VAL A 197 3.54 -16.67 -4.04
C VAL A 197 4.24 -18.03 -3.98
N SER A 198 5.50 -18.08 -4.42
CA SER A 198 6.37 -19.26 -4.37
C SER A 198 7.74 -18.86 -3.82
N GLY A 199 7.97 -19.10 -2.51
CA GLY A 199 9.13 -18.57 -1.81
C GLY A 199 9.19 -17.04 -1.88
N ARG A 200 10.27 -16.49 -2.43
CA ARG A 200 10.43 -15.03 -2.65
C ARG A 200 9.86 -14.52 -3.98
N ARG A 201 9.36 -15.40 -4.83
CA ARG A 201 8.84 -15.04 -6.14
C ARG A 201 7.33 -14.96 -6.13
N THR A 202 6.79 -14.11 -6.99
CA THR A 202 5.39 -14.16 -7.41
C THR A 202 5.32 -14.69 -8.84
N ILE A 203 4.33 -15.52 -9.10
CA ILE A 203 4.01 -16.04 -10.44
C ILE A 203 2.68 -15.42 -10.83
N ILE A 204 2.64 -14.78 -11.98
CA ILE A 204 1.44 -14.15 -12.54
C ILE A 204 0.95 -15.02 -13.71
N SER A 205 -0.33 -15.43 -13.65
CA SER A 205 -0.99 -16.29 -14.66
C SER A 205 -2.09 -15.56 -15.41
#